data_fe2198c57d192c61a1e77b1600c2eeae
#
_entry.id   fe2198c57d192c61a1e77b1600c2eeae
#
_cell.length_a   1.000
_cell.length_b   1.000
_cell.length_c   1.000
_cell.angle_alpha   90.00
_cell.angle_beta   90.00
_cell.angle_gamma   90.00
#
_symmetry.space_group_name_H-M   'P 1'
#
loop_
_entity.id
_entity.type
_entity.pdbx_description
1 polymer ?
#
loop_
_entity_poly.entity_id
_entity_poly.type
_entity_poly.pdbx_seq_one_letter_code
_entity_poly.pdbx_strand_id
1 'polypeptide(L)'
;MIKGISGSRMVMEALREEGVETVFGYPGGAALNIYDETYKQSYFKHVLTRHEQAAVHAADGYARASGKVGVAFVTSGPGFTNAVTGLATAYSDSIPLILISGQVPTSLIGTDAFQEIDAVGISRPCVKHNYLVRSIEELPRILKEAFYIARSGRPGPVHVDIPKDITAAVGDFDYPTEIKMPTYKPTYKGNAKQIKKALEVIAEAKRPLLYLGGGVVAANASELVRKFSAKTGIPAVETLMGLGVLAHEDKNLLSMVGMHGSYAANMAMSETDLIIALGVRFDDRVTGKLSEFAKHAKIIHVDIDPSSISKIVNAHFPIVGDLNCVLEEMVEKVTVNEQNLTAWREILARYDALNPLDYKDSDEIIKPQWVVRETAKILKESGKDAVIATDVGQHQMWVAQFYPFDRPRQLITSGGQGTMGFGLPAAIGAKNAMPESTVVNFTGDGSILMNIQELMTATEIGKPVINIILNNNFLGMVRQWQTFFYGERYSSTDLSLQPDFAKIAEGFGGTGFVCRTKDEFRSALKEAMACGKTAVLDVCVDRFEDVLPMVPAGAAIYNMILKSKE
;
A
#
# COMPACT_ATOMS: atom_id res chain seq x y z
N MET A 1 20.47 -7.73 29.66
CA MET A 1 20.11 -6.72 30.68
C MET A 1 21.15 -5.60 30.69
N ILE A 2 20.74 -4.34 30.54
CA ILE A 2 21.57 -3.12 30.67
C ILE A 2 21.02 -2.35 31.88
N LYS A 3 21.89 -1.99 32.81
CA LYS A 3 21.46 -1.36 34.07
C LYS A 3 21.54 0.16 34.02
N GLY A 4 20.58 0.83 34.66
CA GLY A 4 20.62 2.24 34.96
C GLY A 4 20.60 3.15 33.73
N ILE A 5 19.76 2.86 32.72
CA ILE A 5 19.59 3.69 31.51
C ILE A 5 18.24 4.41 31.49
N SER A 6 18.18 5.54 30.79
CA SER A 6 16.93 6.31 30.63
C SER A 6 15.89 5.57 29.80
N GLY A 7 14.61 5.87 30.00
CA GLY A 7 13.53 5.31 29.17
C GLY A 7 13.71 5.64 27.70
N SER A 8 14.19 6.84 27.34
CA SER A 8 14.54 7.20 25.97
C SER A 8 15.68 6.32 25.41
N ARG A 9 16.69 6.00 26.24
CA ARG A 9 17.73 5.05 25.82
C ARG A 9 17.18 3.64 25.65
N MET A 10 16.23 3.21 26.48
CA MET A 10 15.55 1.90 26.30
C MET A 10 14.84 1.81 24.96
N VAL A 11 14.23 2.91 24.49
CA VAL A 11 13.64 2.96 23.13
C VAL A 11 14.72 2.69 22.07
N MET A 12 15.89 3.35 22.14
CA MET A 12 16.98 3.12 21.18
C MET A 12 17.46 1.66 21.17
N GLU A 13 17.67 1.09 22.36
CA GLU A 13 18.11 -0.31 22.49
C GLU A 13 17.04 -1.29 21.96
N ALA A 14 15.75 -1.04 22.22
CA ALA A 14 14.67 -1.88 21.70
C ALA A 14 14.62 -1.84 20.17
N LEU A 15 14.76 -0.65 19.55
CA LEU A 15 14.81 -0.52 18.09
C LEU A 15 16.03 -1.24 17.50
N ARG A 16 17.17 -1.23 18.18
CA ARG A 16 18.34 -2.00 17.78
C ARG A 16 18.08 -3.51 17.84
N GLU A 17 17.49 -4.02 18.94
CA GLU A 17 17.14 -5.43 19.08
C GLU A 17 16.11 -5.91 18.04
N GLU A 18 15.23 -5.01 17.56
CA GLU A 18 14.27 -5.30 16.48
C GLU A 18 14.84 -5.09 15.07
N GLY A 19 16.11 -4.68 14.96
CA GLY A 19 16.80 -4.51 13.68
C GLY A 19 16.27 -3.35 12.83
N VAL A 20 15.82 -2.27 13.50
CA VAL A 20 15.36 -1.05 12.81
C VAL A 20 16.54 -0.31 12.20
N GLU A 21 16.46 -0.02 10.91
CA GLU A 21 17.53 0.66 10.15
C GLU A 21 17.20 2.12 9.85
N THR A 22 15.91 2.48 9.80
CA THR A 22 15.45 3.83 9.49
C THR A 22 14.23 4.18 10.34
N VAL A 23 14.23 5.39 10.87
CA VAL A 23 13.11 5.99 11.60
C VAL A 23 12.76 7.32 10.95
N PHE A 24 11.49 7.58 10.74
CA PHE A 24 10.97 8.84 10.20
C PHE A 24 10.34 9.66 11.32
N GLY A 25 10.43 10.99 11.28
CA GLY A 25 9.79 11.74 12.35
C GLY A 25 9.99 13.23 12.31
N TYR A 26 9.29 13.89 13.25
CA TYR A 26 9.39 15.32 13.48
C TYR A 26 9.48 15.60 14.97
N PRO A 27 10.49 16.36 15.44
CA PRO A 27 10.72 16.63 16.85
C PRO A 27 9.68 17.57 17.45
N GLY A 28 9.52 17.49 18.79
CA GLY A 28 8.71 18.42 19.55
C GLY A 28 8.89 18.20 21.05
N GLY A 29 8.32 19.09 21.86
CA GLY A 29 8.61 19.22 23.29
C GLY A 29 8.51 17.95 24.13
N ALA A 30 7.49 17.13 23.91
CA ALA A 30 7.28 15.87 24.64
C ALA A 30 8.23 14.76 24.17
N ALA A 31 8.75 14.82 22.95
CA ALA A 31 9.65 13.82 22.37
C ALA A 31 11.15 14.17 22.51
N LEU A 32 11.52 15.30 23.11
CA LEU A 32 12.91 15.76 23.16
C LEU A 32 13.89 14.76 23.76
N ASN A 33 13.51 14.03 24.80
CA ASN A 33 14.38 13.01 25.39
C ASN A 33 14.68 11.86 24.41
N ILE A 34 13.69 11.49 23.57
CA ILE A 34 13.85 10.48 22.51
C ILE A 34 14.81 11.01 21.44
N TYR A 35 14.65 12.28 21.03
CA TYR A 35 15.50 12.91 20.02
C TYR A 35 16.93 13.17 20.49
N ASP A 36 17.14 13.46 21.80
CA ASP A 36 18.46 13.56 22.37
C ASP A 36 19.23 12.23 22.33
N GLU A 37 18.55 11.11 22.63
CA GLU A 37 19.14 9.78 22.48
C GLU A 37 19.29 9.36 21.00
N THR A 38 18.40 9.81 20.11
CA THR A 38 18.55 9.61 18.67
C THR A 38 19.84 10.25 18.13
N TYR A 39 20.26 11.40 18.67
CA TYR A 39 21.52 12.04 18.31
C TYR A 39 22.75 11.24 18.77
N LYS A 40 22.67 10.56 19.91
CA LYS A 40 23.79 9.82 20.54
C LYS A 40 24.00 8.40 19.98
N GLN A 41 23.00 7.86 19.26
CA GLN A 41 23.05 6.48 18.75
C GLN A 41 23.55 6.44 17.28
N SER A 42 23.97 5.26 16.82
CA SER A 42 24.40 4.98 15.45
C SER A 42 23.73 3.73 14.86
N TYR A 43 22.65 3.23 15.48
CA TYR A 43 22.01 1.97 15.09
C TYR A 43 21.10 2.12 13.87
N PHE A 44 20.43 3.27 13.75
CA PHE A 44 19.53 3.58 12.65
C PHE A 44 19.73 5.01 12.16
N LYS A 45 19.32 5.26 10.93
CA LYS A 45 19.23 6.60 10.36
C LYS A 45 17.89 7.24 10.73
N HIS A 46 17.91 8.45 11.28
CA HIS A 46 16.70 9.27 11.39
C HIS A 46 16.52 10.12 10.13
N VAL A 47 15.29 10.14 9.60
CA VAL A 47 14.88 10.99 8.47
C VAL A 47 13.91 12.04 8.99
N LEU A 48 14.35 13.30 8.97
CA LEU A 48 13.53 14.44 9.36
C LEU A 48 12.54 14.77 8.23
N THR A 49 11.26 14.50 8.46
CA THR A 49 10.17 14.92 7.57
C THR A 49 9.79 16.38 7.82
N ARG A 50 8.89 16.93 7.03
CA ARG A 50 8.38 18.31 7.20
C ARG A 50 6.96 18.35 7.75
N HIS A 51 6.36 17.16 7.93
CA HIS A 51 5.04 16.99 8.50
C HIS A 51 4.91 15.58 9.10
N GLU A 52 4.19 15.43 10.21
CA GLU A 52 4.07 14.14 10.90
C GLU A 52 3.25 13.11 10.10
N GLN A 53 2.25 13.56 9.33
CA GLN A 53 1.55 12.70 8.38
C GLN A 53 2.53 12.07 7.38
N ALA A 54 3.45 12.87 6.86
CA ALA A 54 4.47 12.41 5.94
C ALA A 54 5.46 11.44 6.61
N ALA A 55 5.78 11.64 7.89
CA ALA A 55 6.61 10.69 8.64
C ALA A 55 5.99 9.30 8.67
N VAL A 56 4.68 9.21 8.96
CA VAL A 56 3.97 7.93 8.99
C VAL A 56 3.81 7.34 7.59
N HIS A 57 3.53 8.15 6.56
CA HIS A 57 3.48 7.66 5.18
C HIS A 57 4.84 7.19 4.66
N ALA A 58 5.94 7.83 5.08
CA ALA A 58 7.28 7.37 4.73
C ALA A 58 7.61 6.03 5.44
N ALA A 59 7.26 5.88 6.71
CA ALA A 59 7.38 4.61 7.43
C ALA A 59 6.52 3.50 6.79
N ASP A 60 5.31 3.84 6.32
CA ASP A 60 4.42 2.96 5.57
C ASP A 60 5.06 2.52 4.23
N GLY A 61 5.56 3.46 3.43
CA GLY A 61 6.25 3.17 2.18
C GLY A 61 7.51 2.31 2.37
N TYR A 62 8.27 2.57 3.44
CA TYR A 62 9.40 1.73 3.85
C TYR A 62 8.97 0.29 4.14
N ALA A 63 7.89 0.12 4.91
CA ALA A 63 7.37 -1.19 5.25
C ALA A 63 6.86 -1.96 4.04
N ARG A 64 6.14 -1.30 3.11
CA ARG A 64 5.65 -1.92 1.87
C ARG A 64 6.80 -2.41 0.99
N ALA A 65 7.82 -1.58 0.81
CA ALA A 65 8.97 -1.91 -0.05
C ALA A 65 9.85 -3.01 0.55
N SER A 66 10.17 -2.91 1.86
CA SER A 66 11.11 -3.83 2.53
C SER A 66 10.46 -5.10 3.09
N GLY A 67 9.17 -5.06 3.43
CA GLY A 67 8.51 -6.10 4.23
C GLY A 67 8.86 -6.05 5.73
N LYS A 68 9.69 -5.09 6.16
CA LYS A 68 10.05 -4.85 7.56
C LYS A 68 9.01 -3.95 8.24
N VAL A 69 9.09 -3.83 9.56
CA VAL A 69 8.24 -2.89 10.31
C VAL A 69 8.72 -1.46 10.08
N GLY A 70 7.82 -0.57 9.65
CA GLY A 70 8.10 0.87 9.56
C GLY A 70 8.04 1.52 10.94
N VAL A 71 8.87 2.53 11.20
CA VAL A 71 8.90 3.22 12.51
C VAL A 71 8.85 4.72 12.31
N ALA A 72 7.97 5.38 13.06
CA ALA A 72 7.90 6.84 13.09
C ALA A 72 7.86 7.40 14.52
N PHE A 73 8.46 8.59 14.70
CA PHE A 73 8.46 9.36 15.95
C PHE A 73 7.72 10.67 15.78
N VAL A 74 6.82 10.99 16.71
CA VAL A 74 6.12 12.28 16.73
C VAL A 74 6.02 12.81 18.16
N THR A 75 5.76 14.10 18.32
CA THR A 75 5.47 14.69 19.62
C THR A 75 4.00 14.55 19.99
N SER A 76 3.62 15.01 21.19
CA SER A 76 2.23 15.04 21.68
C SER A 76 1.35 16.03 20.93
N GLY A 77 0.07 16.04 21.24
CA GLY A 77 -0.90 17.01 20.73
C GLY A 77 -0.96 17.04 19.20
N PRO A 78 -0.65 18.19 18.57
CA PRO A 78 -0.73 18.33 17.10
C PRO A 78 0.22 17.38 16.36
N GLY A 79 1.38 17.02 16.94
CA GLY A 79 2.29 16.06 16.31
C GLY A 79 1.64 14.67 16.17
N PHE A 80 0.97 14.21 17.22
CA PHE A 80 0.23 12.96 17.15
C PHE A 80 -1.00 13.05 16.24
N THR A 81 -1.83 14.11 16.37
CA THR A 81 -3.06 14.23 15.58
C THR A 81 -2.79 14.33 14.08
N ASN A 82 -1.68 14.98 13.67
CA ASN A 82 -1.23 14.99 12.28
C ASN A 82 -0.86 13.57 11.76
N ALA A 83 -0.39 12.68 12.63
CA ALA A 83 0.00 11.32 12.27
C ALA A 83 -1.19 10.36 12.05
N VAL A 84 -2.39 10.70 12.51
CA VAL A 84 -3.56 9.81 12.54
C VAL A 84 -3.97 9.35 11.14
N THR A 85 -3.94 10.23 10.14
CA THR A 85 -4.23 9.86 8.75
C THR A 85 -3.28 8.76 8.26
N GLY A 86 -2.00 8.85 8.59
CA GLY A 86 -1.01 7.83 8.25
C GLY A 86 -1.29 6.49 8.94
N LEU A 87 -1.68 6.51 10.23
CA LEU A 87 -2.09 5.30 10.95
C LEU A 87 -3.32 4.64 10.31
N ALA A 88 -4.36 5.42 9.98
CA ALA A 88 -5.56 4.91 9.33
C ALA A 88 -5.26 4.29 7.96
N THR A 89 -4.35 4.90 7.19
CA THR A 89 -3.88 4.39 5.90
C THR A 89 -3.18 3.03 6.08
N ALA A 90 -2.22 2.95 6.99
CA ALA A 90 -1.49 1.70 7.28
C ALA A 90 -2.42 0.60 7.81
N TYR A 91 -3.39 0.96 8.67
CA TYR A 91 -4.36 0.02 9.22
C TYR A 91 -5.26 -0.60 8.13
N SER A 92 -5.79 0.23 7.24
CA SER A 92 -6.66 -0.23 6.16
C SER A 92 -5.98 -1.22 5.21
N ASP A 93 -4.68 -1.02 4.96
CA ASP A 93 -3.89 -1.86 4.06
C ASP A 93 -3.07 -2.94 4.79
N SER A 94 -3.23 -3.06 6.11
CA SER A 94 -2.54 -4.08 6.92
C SER A 94 -1.02 -3.96 6.87
N ILE A 95 -0.49 -2.74 6.99
CA ILE A 95 0.96 -2.46 6.93
C ILE A 95 1.54 -2.49 8.34
N PRO A 96 2.60 -3.28 8.59
CA PRO A 96 3.26 -3.34 9.89
C PRO A 96 4.01 -2.03 10.16
N LEU A 97 3.59 -1.29 11.19
CA LEU A 97 4.14 0.02 11.52
C LEU A 97 4.09 0.23 13.03
N ILE A 98 5.12 0.90 13.57
CA ILE A 98 5.16 1.40 14.95
C ILE A 98 5.20 2.92 14.91
N LEU A 99 4.19 3.54 15.52
CA LEU A 99 4.22 4.97 15.83
C LEU A 99 4.57 5.13 17.31
N ILE A 100 5.66 5.82 17.61
CA ILE A 100 6.01 6.23 18.98
C ILE A 100 5.72 7.71 19.10
N SER A 101 4.78 8.07 19.98
CA SER A 101 4.48 9.45 20.33
C SER A 101 5.01 9.80 21.70
N GLY A 102 5.51 11.02 21.85
CA GLY A 102 5.69 11.60 23.16
C GLY A 102 4.35 12.04 23.76
N GLN A 103 4.22 11.99 25.08
CA GLN A 103 3.06 12.48 25.82
C GLN A 103 3.50 13.46 26.91
N VAL A 104 2.59 14.30 27.40
CA VAL A 104 2.83 15.09 28.61
C VAL A 104 3.20 14.20 29.79
N PRO A 105 3.90 14.70 30.84
CA PRO A 105 4.19 13.92 32.02
C PRO A 105 2.94 13.25 32.61
N THR A 106 3.10 12.06 33.18
CA THR A 106 1.99 11.26 33.72
C THR A 106 1.10 12.03 34.69
N SER A 107 1.66 12.94 35.50
CA SER A 107 0.94 13.80 36.44
C SER A 107 0.06 14.87 35.79
N LEU A 108 0.26 15.14 34.50
CA LEU A 108 -0.50 16.16 33.74
C LEU A 108 -1.55 15.55 32.82
N ILE A 109 -1.58 14.24 32.65
CA ILE A 109 -2.60 13.58 31.81
C ILE A 109 -3.97 13.76 32.43
N GLY A 110 -4.92 14.29 31.62
CA GLY A 110 -6.29 14.60 32.03
C GLY A 110 -6.45 15.97 32.70
N THR A 111 -5.47 16.88 32.56
CA THR A 111 -5.51 18.22 33.17
C THR A 111 -5.64 19.35 32.13
N ASP A 112 -5.86 19.02 30.87
CA ASP A 112 -5.84 19.97 29.75
C ASP A 112 -4.50 20.72 29.61
N ALA A 113 -3.39 19.99 29.88
CA ALA A 113 -2.05 20.54 29.78
C ALA A 113 -1.70 20.96 28.33
N PHE A 114 -0.72 21.87 28.18
CA PHE A 114 -0.28 22.32 26.86
C PHE A 114 0.17 21.12 25.97
N GLN A 115 -0.44 21.01 24.80
CA GLN A 115 -0.23 19.93 23.82
C GLN A 115 -0.59 18.52 24.37
N GLU A 116 -1.48 18.44 25.37
CA GLU A 116 -2.08 17.17 25.76
C GLU A 116 -3.19 16.78 24.77
N ILE A 117 -3.30 15.48 24.50
CA ILE A 117 -4.43 14.88 23.78
C ILE A 117 -4.58 13.42 24.22
N ASP A 118 -5.81 12.89 24.23
CA ASP A 118 -6.06 11.45 24.39
C ASP A 118 -5.64 10.68 23.12
N ALA A 119 -4.33 10.52 22.96
CA ALA A 119 -3.74 9.87 21.80
C ALA A 119 -4.16 8.39 21.69
N VAL A 120 -4.31 7.71 22.83
CA VAL A 120 -4.78 6.31 22.87
C VAL A 120 -6.23 6.19 22.45
N GLY A 121 -7.10 7.08 22.92
CA GLY A 121 -8.51 7.12 22.49
C GLY A 121 -8.67 7.38 21.01
N ILE A 122 -7.92 8.36 20.46
CA ILE A 122 -7.95 8.73 19.05
C ILE A 122 -7.38 7.61 18.15
N SER A 123 -6.27 6.99 18.53
CA SER A 123 -5.65 5.94 17.71
C SER A 123 -6.43 4.62 17.71
N ARG A 124 -7.23 4.34 18.73
CA ARG A 124 -7.91 3.04 18.92
C ARG A 124 -8.61 2.48 17.67
N PRO A 125 -9.40 3.24 16.89
CA PRO A 125 -10.03 2.74 15.68
C PRO A 125 -9.09 2.65 14.47
N CYS A 126 -7.90 3.25 14.56
CA CYS A 126 -6.95 3.39 13.45
C CYS A 126 -5.71 2.49 13.57
N VAL A 127 -5.64 1.66 14.61
CA VAL A 127 -4.48 0.81 14.88
C VAL A 127 -4.89 -0.61 15.24
N LYS A 128 -3.97 -1.54 15.10
CA LYS A 128 -4.17 -2.92 15.53
C LYS A 128 -4.13 -3.04 17.06
N HIS A 129 -3.27 -2.24 17.70
CA HIS A 129 -3.19 -2.10 19.16
C HIS A 129 -2.54 -0.78 19.52
N ASN A 130 -2.77 -0.31 20.75
CA ASN A 130 -2.10 0.86 21.31
C ASN A 130 -1.76 0.69 22.78
N TYR A 131 -0.75 1.44 23.22
CA TYR A 131 -0.27 1.45 24.60
C TYR A 131 -0.08 2.88 25.10
N LEU A 132 -0.50 3.16 26.34
CA LEU A 132 0.02 4.26 27.15
C LEU A 132 0.98 3.67 28.16
N VAL A 133 2.26 4.01 28.07
CA VAL A 133 3.30 3.53 29.01
C VAL A 133 3.13 4.23 30.35
N ARG A 134 2.99 3.47 31.43
CA ARG A 134 2.72 4.00 32.78
C ARG A 134 3.91 3.92 33.71
N SER A 135 4.85 3.04 33.44
CA SER A 135 6.10 2.94 34.21
C SER A 135 7.26 2.55 33.30
N ILE A 136 8.48 2.86 33.77
CA ILE A 136 9.70 2.54 33.02
C ILE A 136 9.95 1.01 32.98
N GLU A 137 9.51 0.28 33.98
CA GLU A 137 9.69 -1.16 34.09
C GLU A 137 8.91 -1.93 33.02
N GLU A 138 7.76 -1.40 32.59
CA GLU A 138 6.96 -2.05 31.54
C GLU A 138 7.40 -1.68 30.11
N LEU A 139 8.21 -0.62 29.95
CA LEU A 139 8.58 -0.10 28.63
C LEU A 139 9.26 -1.15 27.72
N PRO A 140 10.28 -1.94 28.19
CA PRO A 140 10.90 -2.96 27.34
C PRO A 140 9.91 -4.02 26.85
N ARG A 141 9.01 -4.47 27.73
CA ARG A 141 7.96 -5.44 27.39
C ARG A 141 6.97 -4.87 26.38
N ILE A 142 6.49 -3.65 26.61
CA ILE A 142 5.53 -2.98 25.70
C ILE A 142 6.13 -2.84 24.29
N LEU A 143 7.38 -2.39 24.17
CA LEU A 143 8.04 -2.26 22.88
C LEU A 143 8.15 -3.62 22.16
N LYS A 144 8.52 -4.68 22.88
CA LYS A 144 8.57 -6.04 22.32
C LYS A 144 7.19 -6.52 21.83
N GLU A 145 6.16 -6.33 22.65
CA GLU A 145 4.79 -6.67 22.31
C GLU A 145 4.30 -5.88 21.07
N ALA A 146 4.62 -4.58 21.01
CA ALA A 146 4.24 -3.72 19.89
C ALA A 146 4.79 -4.25 18.56
N PHE A 147 6.08 -4.56 18.48
CA PHE A 147 6.69 -5.14 17.28
C PHE A 147 6.12 -6.52 16.94
N TYR A 148 5.90 -7.37 17.95
CA TYR A 148 5.28 -8.67 17.74
C TYR A 148 3.86 -8.56 17.18
N ILE A 149 3.02 -7.69 17.75
CA ILE A 149 1.65 -7.45 17.27
C ILE A 149 1.66 -6.87 15.86
N ALA A 150 2.53 -5.90 15.58
CA ALA A 150 2.56 -5.23 14.27
C ALA A 150 2.80 -6.21 13.12
N ARG A 151 3.68 -7.20 13.28
CA ARG A 151 4.11 -8.13 12.22
C ARG A 151 3.46 -9.51 12.22
N SER A 152 2.80 -9.92 13.30
CA SER A 152 2.21 -11.27 13.42
C SER A 152 0.73 -11.31 13.04
N GLY A 153 0.21 -12.48 12.65
CA GLY A 153 -1.16 -12.59 12.15
C GLY A 153 -1.39 -11.67 10.95
N ARG A 154 -2.55 -11.02 10.87
CA ARG A 154 -2.76 -9.92 9.93
C ARG A 154 -1.93 -8.72 10.39
N PRO A 155 -0.92 -8.26 9.62
CA PRO A 155 -0.10 -7.11 10.02
C PRO A 155 -0.91 -5.84 10.20
N GLY A 156 -0.35 -4.86 10.93
CA GLY A 156 -0.99 -3.57 11.10
C GLY A 156 -0.21 -2.63 12.02
N PRO A 157 -0.57 -1.35 12.05
CA PRO A 157 0.11 -0.36 12.89
C PRO A 157 -0.18 -0.58 14.38
N VAL A 158 0.83 -0.29 15.19
CA VAL A 158 0.73 -0.23 16.66
C VAL A 158 1.23 1.12 17.12
N HIS A 159 0.49 1.75 18.02
CA HIS A 159 0.83 3.04 18.62
C HIS A 159 1.34 2.85 20.04
N VAL A 160 2.47 3.47 20.36
CA VAL A 160 3.05 3.48 21.71
C VAL A 160 3.21 4.94 22.16
N ASP A 161 2.39 5.36 23.13
CA ASP A 161 2.39 6.71 23.69
C ASP A 161 3.21 6.72 24.96
N ILE A 162 4.31 7.51 24.99
CA ILE A 162 5.29 7.48 26.07
C ILE A 162 5.36 8.84 26.77
N PRO A 163 4.89 8.95 28.02
CA PRO A 163 4.99 10.17 28.81
C PRO A 163 6.43 10.65 29.00
N LYS A 164 6.62 11.98 29.02
CA LYS A 164 7.93 12.62 29.10
C LYS A 164 8.73 12.26 30.34
N ASP A 165 8.08 12.10 31.48
CA ASP A 165 8.70 11.65 32.72
C ASP A 165 9.19 10.20 32.64
N ILE A 166 8.47 9.32 31.94
CA ILE A 166 8.91 7.94 31.69
C ILE A 166 10.14 7.91 30.79
N THR A 167 10.19 8.75 29.74
CA THR A 167 11.38 8.85 28.87
C THR A 167 12.62 9.36 29.62
N ALA A 168 12.44 10.16 30.67
CA ALA A 168 13.50 10.70 31.52
C ALA A 168 13.88 9.75 32.68
N ALA A 169 12.96 8.92 33.15
CA ALA A 169 13.19 8.00 34.28
C ALA A 169 14.35 7.04 33.96
N VAL A 170 15.05 6.58 35.02
CA VAL A 170 16.18 5.66 34.91
C VAL A 170 15.78 4.30 35.49
N GLY A 171 16.05 3.24 34.75
CA GLY A 171 15.74 1.87 35.12
C GLY A 171 16.62 0.85 34.43
N ASP A 172 16.36 -0.43 34.69
CA ASP A 172 17.07 -1.54 34.07
C ASP A 172 16.37 -2.00 32.79
N PHE A 173 17.10 -2.14 31.70
CA PHE A 173 16.62 -2.62 30.44
C PHE A 173 16.85 -4.13 30.31
N ASP A 174 15.78 -4.89 30.44
CA ASP A 174 15.76 -6.33 30.20
C ASP A 174 14.78 -6.62 29.04
N TYR A 175 15.30 -6.71 27.82
CA TYR A 175 14.46 -6.86 26.64
C TYR A 175 14.05 -8.34 26.46
N PRO A 176 12.75 -8.67 26.43
CA PRO A 176 12.31 -10.05 26.34
C PRO A 176 12.76 -10.72 25.05
N THR A 177 13.30 -11.93 25.13
CA THR A 177 13.60 -12.77 23.95
C THR A 177 12.35 -13.41 23.36
N GLU A 178 11.36 -13.71 24.20
CA GLU A 178 10.08 -14.29 23.83
C GLU A 178 8.92 -13.50 24.43
N ILE A 179 7.81 -13.45 23.69
CA ILE A 179 6.55 -12.85 24.14
C ILE A 179 5.50 -13.94 24.33
N LYS A 180 4.86 -13.93 25.49
CA LYS A 180 3.70 -14.78 25.81
C LYS A 180 2.45 -13.91 25.94
N MET A 181 1.62 -13.88 24.91
CA MET A 181 0.34 -13.17 24.91
C MET A 181 -0.81 -14.20 24.94
N PRO A 182 -1.39 -14.49 26.13
CA PRO A 182 -2.42 -15.54 26.23
C PRO A 182 -3.66 -15.29 25.37
N THR A 183 -4.01 -14.02 25.16
CA THR A 183 -5.21 -13.59 24.41
C THR A 183 -4.97 -13.31 22.93
N TYR A 184 -3.71 -13.32 22.47
CA TYR A 184 -3.36 -13.07 21.09
C TYR A 184 -2.54 -14.23 20.52
N LYS A 185 -3.21 -15.08 19.74
CA LYS A 185 -2.64 -16.32 19.17
C LYS A 185 -3.05 -16.47 17.72
N PRO A 186 -2.31 -15.89 16.77
CA PRO A 186 -2.58 -16.08 15.35
C PRO A 186 -2.56 -17.56 14.96
N THR A 187 -3.49 -17.98 14.10
CA THR A 187 -3.56 -19.33 13.57
C THR A 187 -2.71 -19.43 12.30
N TYR A 188 -1.63 -20.22 12.35
CA TYR A 188 -0.75 -20.40 11.19
C TYR A 188 -1.12 -21.63 10.35
N LYS A 189 -1.39 -22.77 10.97
CA LYS A 189 -1.75 -23.99 10.25
C LYS A 189 -3.23 -24.02 9.91
N GLY A 190 -3.54 -24.18 8.63
CA GLY A 190 -4.90 -24.38 8.16
C GLY A 190 -5.50 -25.70 8.66
N ASN A 191 -6.85 -25.78 8.71
CA ASN A 191 -7.52 -27.00 9.07
C ASN A 191 -7.43 -28.02 7.93
N ALA A 192 -6.77 -29.17 8.16
CA ALA A 192 -6.52 -30.20 7.17
C ALA A 192 -7.81 -30.76 6.50
N LYS A 193 -8.93 -30.84 7.25
CA LYS A 193 -10.22 -31.28 6.67
C LYS A 193 -10.78 -30.26 5.69
N GLN A 194 -10.62 -28.96 5.98
CA GLN A 194 -11.06 -27.90 5.08
C GLN A 194 -10.15 -27.82 3.85
N ILE A 195 -8.83 -27.98 4.01
CA ILE A 195 -7.88 -28.05 2.88
C ILE A 195 -8.24 -29.22 1.97
N LYS A 196 -8.51 -30.41 2.53
CA LYS A 196 -8.93 -31.59 1.75
C LYS A 196 -10.20 -31.31 0.95
N LYS A 197 -11.24 -30.74 1.58
CA LYS A 197 -12.49 -30.37 0.89
C LYS A 197 -12.26 -29.33 -0.22
N ALA A 198 -11.40 -28.34 0.03
CA ALA A 198 -11.03 -27.34 -0.97
C ALA A 198 -10.38 -28.00 -2.21
N LEU A 199 -9.47 -28.96 -2.00
CA LEU A 199 -8.82 -29.71 -3.08
C LEU A 199 -9.82 -30.56 -3.89
N GLU A 200 -10.77 -31.19 -3.23
CA GLU A 200 -11.85 -31.96 -3.89
C GLU A 200 -12.69 -31.07 -4.80
N VAL A 201 -13.09 -29.89 -4.31
CA VAL A 201 -13.90 -28.93 -5.09
C VAL A 201 -13.10 -28.32 -6.25
N ILE A 202 -11.80 -28.05 -6.07
CA ILE A 202 -10.94 -27.56 -7.15
C ILE A 202 -10.87 -28.58 -8.29
N ALA A 203 -10.74 -29.86 -7.98
CA ALA A 203 -10.68 -30.95 -8.98
C ALA A 203 -11.96 -31.07 -9.81
N GLU A 204 -13.12 -30.72 -9.25
CA GLU A 204 -14.44 -30.81 -9.89
C GLU A 204 -14.87 -29.54 -10.63
N ALA A 205 -14.22 -28.39 -10.35
CA ALA A 205 -14.61 -27.08 -10.87
C ALA A 205 -14.55 -27.02 -12.41
N LYS A 206 -15.52 -26.34 -12.99
CA LYS A 206 -15.59 -26.13 -14.44
C LYS A 206 -14.98 -24.80 -14.87
N ARG A 207 -15.10 -23.80 -14.03
CA ARG A 207 -14.66 -22.41 -14.30
C ARG A 207 -13.94 -21.84 -13.06
N PRO A 208 -12.88 -22.50 -12.54
CA PRO A 208 -12.18 -22.00 -11.36
C PRO A 208 -11.44 -20.70 -11.66
N LEU A 209 -11.33 -19.84 -10.63
CA LEU A 209 -10.62 -18.57 -10.70
C LEU A 209 -9.77 -18.36 -9.44
N LEU A 210 -8.49 -18.03 -9.59
CA LEU A 210 -7.64 -17.53 -8.51
C LEU A 210 -7.93 -16.05 -8.30
N TYR A 211 -8.19 -15.67 -7.06
CA TYR A 211 -8.39 -14.28 -6.65
C TYR A 211 -7.31 -13.89 -5.63
N LEU A 212 -6.33 -13.10 -6.07
CA LEU A 212 -5.07 -12.84 -5.36
C LEU A 212 -5.08 -11.44 -4.75
N GLY A 213 -4.86 -11.36 -3.44
CA GLY A 213 -4.88 -10.08 -2.73
C GLY A 213 -3.59 -9.72 -2.04
N GLY A 214 -3.60 -8.55 -1.37
CA GLY A 214 -2.47 -8.03 -0.60
C GLY A 214 -1.98 -8.96 0.51
N GLY A 215 -2.82 -9.88 1.00
CA GLY A 215 -2.41 -10.90 1.98
C GLY A 215 -1.35 -11.86 1.44
N VAL A 216 -1.32 -12.12 0.13
CA VAL A 216 -0.24 -12.91 -0.51
C VAL A 216 1.10 -12.18 -0.40
N VAL A 217 1.09 -10.88 -0.67
CA VAL A 217 2.28 -10.02 -0.55
C VAL A 217 2.74 -9.92 0.90
N ALA A 218 1.80 -9.69 1.83
CA ALA A 218 2.08 -9.58 3.27
C ALA A 218 2.69 -10.86 3.86
N ALA A 219 2.19 -12.04 3.42
CA ALA A 219 2.70 -13.34 3.85
C ALA A 219 4.02 -13.75 3.15
N ASN A 220 4.50 -12.98 2.15
CA ASN A 220 5.61 -13.38 1.26
C ASN A 220 5.35 -14.74 0.57
N ALA A 221 4.09 -15.03 0.21
CA ALA A 221 3.66 -16.30 -0.36
C ALA A 221 3.60 -16.32 -1.89
N SER A 222 4.09 -15.26 -2.57
CA SER A 222 3.98 -15.11 -4.03
C SER A 222 4.63 -16.27 -4.80
N GLU A 223 5.77 -16.78 -4.35
CA GLU A 223 6.43 -17.93 -4.99
C GLU A 223 5.59 -19.22 -4.92
N LEU A 224 4.91 -19.46 -3.80
CA LEU A 224 4.00 -20.60 -3.67
C LEU A 224 2.74 -20.42 -4.53
N VAL A 225 2.22 -19.18 -4.64
CA VAL A 225 1.11 -18.88 -5.55
C VAL A 225 1.53 -19.09 -6.99
N ARG A 226 2.72 -18.65 -7.42
CA ARG A 226 3.27 -18.89 -8.76
C ARG A 226 3.40 -20.39 -9.06
N LYS A 227 3.92 -21.18 -8.11
CA LYS A 227 3.98 -22.65 -8.23
C LYS A 227 2.58 -23.26 -8.35
N PHE A 228 1.62 -22.80 -7.55
CA PHE A 228 0.23 -23.25 -7.62
C PHE A 228 -0.41 -22.92 -8.97
N SER A 229 -0.27 -21.67 -9.43
CA SER A 229 -0.74 -21.20 -10.74
C SER A 229 -0.12 -21.99 -11.89
N ALA A 230 1.19 -22.17 -11.89
CA ALA A 230 1.90 -22.94 -12.93
C ALA A 230 1.47 -24.41 -12.99
N LYS A 231 1.28 -25.05 -11.82
CA LYS A 231 0.84 -26.46 -11.72
C LYS A 231 -0.60 -26.65 -12.17
N THR A 232 -1.50 -25.73 -11.81
CA THR A 232 -2.94 -25.87 -12.07
C THR A 232 -3.38 -25.26 -13.39
N GLY A 233 -2.68 -24.21 -13.82
CA GLY A 233 -3.09 -23.40 -14.96
C GLY A 233 -4.44 -22.70 -14.77
N ILE A 234 -4.94 -22.54 -13.56
CA ILE A 234 -6.18 -21.82 -13.27
C ILE A 234 -5.99 -20.34 -13.60
N PRO A 235 -6.92 -19.70 -14.35
CA PRO A 235 -6.89 -18.26 -14.58
C PRO A 235 -6.88 -17.48 -13.27
N ALA A 236 -6.16 -16.35 -13.25
CA ALA A 236 -5.97 -15.55 -12.05
C ALA A 236 -6.34 -14.07 -12.29
N VAL A 237 -6.85 -13.44 -11.24
CA VAL A 237 -7.06 -12.00 -11.16
C VAL A 237 -6.42 -11.46 -9.89
N GLU A 238 -5.91 -10.25 -9.95
CA GLU A 238 -5.26 -9.57 -8.83
C GLU A 238 -6.08 -8.38 -8.35
N THR A 239 -6.09 -8.16 -7.04
CA THR A 239 -6.54 -6.86 -6.50
C THR A 239 -5.48 -5.81 -6.74
N LEU A 240 -5.81 -4.52 -6.59
CA LEU A 240 -4.83 -3.42 -6.60
C LEU A 240 -3.62 -3.73 -5.68
N MET A 241 -3.88 -4.28 -4.49
CA MET A 241 -2.83 -4.61 -3.51
C MET A 241 -2.13 -5.95 -3.79
N GLY A 242 -2.61 -6.71 -4.75
CA GLY A 242 -2.04 -7.98 -5.20
C GLY A 242 -1.19 -7.87 -6.45
N LEU A 243 -1.16 -6.72 -7.10
CA LEU A 243 -0.41 -6.53 -8.36
C LEU A 243 1.08 -6.93 -8.20
N GLY A 244 1.55 -7.78 -9.11
CA GLY A 244 2.90 -8.34 -9.11
C GLY A 244 3.04 -9.65 -8.32
N VAL A 245 1.99 -10.22 -7.75
CA VAL A 245 2.02 -11.60 -7.22
C VAL A 245 2.33 -12.59 -8.34
N LEU A 246 1.61 -12.49 -9.46
CA LEU A 246 2.04 -13.08 -10.74
C LEU A 246 2.77 -12.01 -11.57
N ALA A 247 3.69 -12.43 -12.42
CA ALA A 247 4.31 -11.49 -13.36
C ALA A 247 3.28 -11.04 -14.41
N HIS A 248 3.40 -9.81 -14.89
CA HIS A 248 2.48 -9.24 -15.88
C HIS A 248 2.30 -10.12 -17.12
N GLU A 249 3.38 -10.79 -17.56
CA GLU A 249 3.36 -11.67 -18.74
C GLU A 249 2.95 -13.13 -18.41
N ASP A 250 2.51 -13.42 -17.16
CA ASP A 250 2.04 -14.76 -16.81
C ASP A 250 0.76 -15.11 -17.60
N LYS A 251 0.81 -16.21 -18.33
CA LYS A 251 -0.28 -16.66 -19.21
C LYS A 251 -1.61 -16.94 -18.50
N ASN A 252 -1.59 -17.10 -17.19
CA ASN A 252 -2.78 -17.33 -16.38
C ASN A 252 -3.37 -16.04 -15.81
N LEU A 253 -2.63 -14.91 -15.87
CA LEU A 253 -3.08 -13.62 -15.34
C LEU A 253 -4.02 -12.90 -16.31
N LEU A 254 -5.21 -12.53 -15.84
CA LEU A 254 -6.21 -11.74 -16.58
C LEU A 254 -6.12 -10.23 -16.30
N SER A 255 -5.18 -9.79 -15.46
CA SER A 255 -5.03 -8.41 -14.98
C SER A 255 -5.76 -8.13 -13.66
N MET A 256 -5.85 -6.83 -13.29
CA MET A 256 -6.57 -6.36 -12.11
C MET A 256 -8.08 -6.55 -12.26
N VAL A 257 -8.75 -6.91 -11.17
CA VAL A 257 -10.22 -7.03 -11.05
C VAL A 257 -10.78 -5.88 -10.21
N GLY A 258 -11.99 -5.45 -10.50
CA GLY A 258 -12.74 -4.47 -9.70
C GLY A 258 -13.21 -3.27 -10.50
N MET A 259 -13.47 -2.15 -9.81
CA MET A 259 -14.07 -0.94 -10.39
C MET A 259 -13.35 -0.46 -11.66
N HIS A 260 -12.03 -0.53 -11.69
CA HIS A 260 -11.17 -0.19 -12.82
C HIS A 260 -10.39 -1.40 -13.34
N GLY A 261 -10.91 -2.61 -13.08
CA GLY A 261 -10.35 -3.86 -13.59
C GLY A 261 -10.56 -4.03 -15.10
N SER A 262 -9.81 -4.96 -15.71
CA SER A 262 -10.02 -5.30 -17.12
C SER A 262 -11.39 -5.92 -17.35
N TYR A 263 -11.92 -5.80 -18.57
CA TYR A 263 -13.19 -6.42 -18.94
C TYR A 263 -13.16 -7.93 -18.71
N ALA A 264 -12.10 -8.61 -19.15
CA ALA A 264 -11.94 -10.05 -18.98
C ALA A 264 -11.88 -10.48 -17.52
N ALA A 265 -11.16 -9.74 -16.66
CA ALA A 265 -11.07 -10.03 -15.23
C ALA A 265 -12.42 -9.91 -14.52
N ASN A 266 -13.18 -8.86 -14.83
CA ASN A 266 -14.50 -8.62 -14.24
C ASN A 266 -15.54 -9.65 -14.72
N MET A 267 -15.50 -10.03 -15.99
CA MET A 267 -16.36 -11.10 -16.52
C MET A 267 -15.98 -12.46 -15.93
N ALA A 268 -14.67 -12.75 -15.79
CA ALA A 268 -14.20 -13.97 -15.12
C ALA A 268 -14.74 -14.08 -13.69
N MET A 269 -14.66 -12.99 -12.92
CA MET A 269 -15.19 -12.94 -11.55
C MET A 269 -16.70 -13.15 -11.49
N SER A 270 -17.44 -12.72 -12.51
CA SER A 270 -18.89 -12.84 -12.55
C SER A 270 -19.37 -14.24 -12.96
N GLU A 271 -18.63 -14.93 -13.84
CA GLU A 271 -19.04 -16.21 -14.44
C GLU A 271 -18.34 -17.45 -13.86
N THR A 272 -17.37 -17.26 -12.98
CA THR A 272 -16.70 -18.36 -12.28
C THR A 272 -17.69 -19.22 -11.50
N ASP A 273 -17.44 -20.52 -11.40
CA ASP A 273 -18.17 -21.45 -10.50
C ASP A 273 -17.41 -21.72 -9.19
N LEU A 274 -16.11 -21.37 -9.14
CA LEU A 274 -15.28 -21.51 -7.96
C LEU A 274 -14.26 -20.39 -7.85
N ILE A 275 -14.36 -19.57 -6.80
CA ILE A 275 -13.33 -18.59 -6.43
C ILE A 275 -12.39 -19.21 -5.40
N ILE A 276 -11.09 -19.19 -5.70
CA ILE A 276 -10.02 -19.52 -4.77
C ILE A 276 -9.40 -18.19 -4.30
N ALA A 277 -9.91 -17.67 -3.19
CA ALA A 277 -9.58 -16.37 -2.64
C ALA A 277 -8.41 -16.48 -1.67
N LEU A 278 -7.26 -15.90 -2.03
CA LEU A 278 -6.00 -15.96 -1.28
C LEU A 278 -5.63 -14.60 -0.74
N GLY A 279 -5.77 -14.39 0.58
CA GLY A 279 -5.41 -13.16 1.26
C GLY A 279 -6.16 -11.91 0.73
N VAL A 280 -7.46 -12.03 0.51
CA VAL A 280 -8.35 -10.96 0.04
C VAL A 280 -9.42 -10.64 1.08
N ARG A 281 -9.85 -9.39 1.15
CA ARG A 281 -10.90 -8.94 2.09
C ARG A 281 -12.27 -8.71 1.44
N PHE A 282 -12.42 -9.01 0.16
CA PHE A 282 -13.66 -8.77 -0.60
C PHE A 282 -14.12 -7.31 -0.51
N ASP A 283 -13.23 -6.40 -0.87
CA ASP A 283 -13.46 -4.96 -0.85
C ASP A 283 -14.62 -4.55 -1.77
N ASP A 284 -15.36 -3.50 -1.41
CA ASP A 284 -16.49 -2.99 -2.18
C ASP A 284 -16.08 -2.52 -3.59
N ARG A 285 -14.83 -2.11 -3.80
CA ARG A 285 -14.29 -1.75 -5.12
C ARG A 285 -14.16 -2.95 -6.06
N VAL A 286 -14.17 -4.17 -5.51
CA VAL A 286 -14.19 -5.42 -6.30
C VAL A 286 -15.57 -6.06 -6.31
N THR A 287 -16.25 -6.12 -5.15
CA THR A 287 -17.54 -6.81 -5.07
C THR A 287 -18.68 -6.04 -5.76
N GLY A 288 -18.60 -4.72 -5.79
CA GLY A 288 -19.69 -3.88 -6.28
C GLY A 288 -21.02 -4.23 -5.57
N LYS A 289 -22.08 -4.47 -6.34
CA LYS A 289 -23.39 -4.89 -5.80
C LYS A 289 -23.33 -6.33 -5.28
N LEU A 290 -23.29 -6.51 -3.97
CA LEU A 290 -23.10 -7.82 -3.31
C LEU A 290 -24.12 -8.88 -3.74
N SER A 291 -25.37 -8.50 -3.99
CA SER A 291 -26.41 -9.44 -4.44
C SER A 291 -26.16 -9.99 -5.85
N GLU A 292 -25.28 -9.37 -6.61
CA GLU A 292 -24.89 -9.75 -7.96
C GLU A 292 -23.48 -10.33 -8.04
N PHE A 293 -22.69 -10.27 -6.94
CA PHE A 293 -21.32 -10.72 -6.93
C PHE A 293 -21.21 -12.25 -6.97
N ALA A 294 -20.59 -12.77 -8.00
CA ALA A 294 -20.23 -14.19 -8.17
C ALA A 294 -21.35 -15.17 -7.75
N LYS A 295 -22.59 -14.91 -8.15
CA LYS A 295 -23.82 -15.61 -7.72
C LYS A 295 -23.78 -17.13 -7.83
N HIS A 296 -22.99 -17.64 -8.77
CA HIS A 296 -22.91 -19.06 -9.09
C HIS A 296 -21.66 -19.73 -8.51
N ALA A 297 -20.79 -18.95 -7.88
CA ALA A 297 -19.51 -19.44 -7.40
C ALA A 297 -19.60 -19.99 -5.97
N LYS A 298 -18.96 -21.14 -5.75
CA LYS A 298 -18.49 -21.51 -4.42
C LYS A 298 -17.22 -20.72 -4.11
N ILE A 299 -16.94 -20.46 -2.83
CA ILE A 299 -15.80 -19.66 -2.41
C ILE A 299 -14.96 -20.44 -1.42
N ILE A 300 -13.71 -20.72 -1.80
CA ILE A 300 -12.63 -21.09 -0.90
C ILE A 300 -11.98 -19.78 -0.45
N HIS A 301 -11.95 -19.52 0.86
CA HIS A 301 -11.34 -18.30 1.39
C HIS A 301 -10.21 -18.65 2.36
N VAL A 302 -8.98 -18.38 1.96
CA VAL A 302 -7.78 -18.56 2.80
C VAL A 302 -7.34 -17.20 3.32
N ASP A 303 -7.41 -17.02 4.63
CA ASP A 303 -6.98 -15.78 5.30
C ASP A 303 -6.43 -16.11 6.69
N ILE A 304 -5.43 -15.35 7.14
CA ILE A 304 -4.86 -15.48 8.47
C ILE A 304 -5.75 -14.85 9.56
N ASP A 305 -6.59 -13.89 9.17
CA ASP A 305 -7.51 -13.16 10.05
C ASP A 305 -8.89 -13.84 10.07
N PRO A 306 -9.26 -14.54 11.15
CA PRO A 306 -10.57 -15.17 11.25
C PRO A 306 -11.74 -14.18 11.15
N SER A 307 -11.52 -12.91 11.48
CA SER A 307 -12.55 -11.87 11.39
C SER A 307 -12.88 -11.46 9.95
N SER A 308 -12.00 -11.75 8.99
CA SER A 308 -12.21 -11.50 7.56
C SER A 308 -13.07 -12.57 6.90
N ILE A 309 -13.09 -13.79 7.46
CA ILE A 309 -13.85 -14.92 6.91
C ILE A 309 -15.35 -14.67 7.02
N SER A 310 -16.03 -14.75 5.89
CA SER A 310 -17.49 -14.54 5.76
C SER A 310 -17.97 -13.16 6.24
N LYS A 311 -17.09 -12.17 6.34
CA LYS A 311 -17.44 -10.82 6.76
C LYS A 311 -18.28 -10.06 5.72
N ILE A 312 -17.93 -10.19 4.46
CA ILE A 312 -18.59 -9.49 3.34
C ILE A 312 -19.32 -10.51 2.44
N VAL A 313 -18.64 -11.57 2.04
CA VAL A 313 -19.14 -12.63 1.18
C VAL A 313 -19.04 -13.96 1.92
N ASN A 314 -20.07 -14.80 1.84
CA ASN A 314 -20.07 -16.09 2.53
C ASN A 314 -19.00 -17.03 1.95
N ALA A 315 -18.08 -17.49 2.79
CA ALA A 315 -17.07 -18.48 2.42
C ALA A 315 -17.65 -19.90 2.58
N HIS A 316 -17.75 -20.65 1.48
CA HIS A 316 -18.22 -22.04 1.50
C HIS A 316 -17.17 -23.00 2.10
N PHE A 317 -15.89 -22.68 1.85
CA PHE A 317 -14.75 -23.45 2.37
C PHE A 317 -13.77 -22.47 3.05
N PRO A 318 -14.02 -22.13 4.34
CA PRO A 318 -13.15 -21.24 5.09
C PRO A 318 -11.87 -21.97 5.53
N ILE A 319 -10.72 -21.36 5.32
CA ILE A 319 -9.42 -21.87 5.78
C ILE A 319 -8.71 -20.72 6.51
N VAL A 320 -8.77 -20.72 7.83
CA VAL A 320 -8.00 -19.79 8.66
C VAL A 320 -6.59 -20.33 8.81
N GLY A 321 -5.60 -19.58 8.31
CA GLY A 321 -4.19 -19.99 8.36
C GLY A 321 -3.27 -19.08 7.58
N ASP A 322 -1.97 -19.21 7.83
CA ASP A 322 -0.94 -18.57 7.03
C ASP A 322 -0.88 -19.17 5.63
N LEU A 323 -0.77 -18.32 4.62
CA LEU A 323 -0.79 -18.73 3.22
C LEU A 323 0.36 -19.67 2.86
N ASN A 324 1.55 -19.52 3.45
CA ASN A 324 2.67 -20.43 3.18
C ASN A 324 2.32 -21.83 3.67
N CYS A 325 1.86 -21.96 4.93
CA CYS A 325 1.49 -23.26 5.50
C CYS A 325 0.36 -23.94 4.74
N VAL A 326 -0.63 -23.18 4.27
CA VAL A 326 -1.78 -23.72 3.53
C VAL A 326 -1.40 -24.10 2.11
N LEU A 327 -0.66 -23.23 1.41
CA LEU A 327 -0.29 -23.45 0.00
C LEU A 327 0.77 -24.55 -0.15
N GLU A 328 1.70 -24.72 0.79
CA GLU A 328 2.64 -25.86 0.77
C GLU A 328 1.87 -27.19 0.67
N GLU A 329 0.84 -27.38 1.49
CA GLU A 329 0.01 -28.60 1.44
C GLU A 329 -0.84 -28.66 0.15
N MET A 330 -1.40 -27.53 -0.29
CA MET A 330 -2.26 -27.51 -1.48
C MET A 330 -1.47 -27.75 -2.77
N VAL A 331 -0.29 -27.14 -2.92
CA VAL A 331 0.55 -27.31 -4.13
C VAL A 331 0.93 -28.78 -4.37
N GLU A 332 1.22 -29.52 -3.30
CA GLU A 332 1.56 -30.94 -3.44
C GLU A 332 0.41 -31.79 -3.99
N LYS A 333 -0.83 -31.53 -3.51
CA LYS A 333 -1.98 -32.42 -3.67
C LYS A 333 -2.99 -31.95 -4.72
N VAL A 334 -2.90 -30.72 -5.20
CA VAL A 334 -3.90 -30.15 -6.13
C VAL A 334 -3.92 -30.87 -7.47
N THR A 335 -5.11 -31.17 -7.94
CA THR A 335 -5.43 -31.65 -9.29
C THR A 335 -6.53 -30.79 -9.89
N VAL A 336 -6.61 -30.75 -11.20
CA VAL A 336 -7.60 -29.97 -11.95
C VAL A 336 -8.14 -30.79 -13.12
N ASN A 337 -9.30 -30.44 -13.63
CA ASN A 337 -9.85 -31.00 -14.87
C ASN A 337 -9.38 -30.17 -16.07
N GLU A 338 -8.40 -30.65 -16.80
CA GLU A 338 -7.77 -29.95 -17.93
C GLU A 338 -8.76 -29.61 -19.06
N GLN A 339 -9.75 -30.46 -19.33
CA GLN A 339 -10.76 -30.24 -20.36
C GLN A 339 -11.63 -29.02 -19.99
N ASN A 340 -12.05 -28.94 -18.72
CA ASN A 340 -12.84 -27.82 -18.22
C ASN A 340 -12.03 -26.51 -18.28
N LEU A 341 -10.76 -26.56 -17.88
CA LEU A 341 -9.86 -25.39 -17.92
C LEU A 341 -9.63 -24.88 -19.34
N THR A 342 -9.43 -25.76 -20.31
CA THR A 342 -9.26 -25.38 -21.71
C THR A 342 -10.50 -24.62 -22.21
N ALA A 343 -11.70 -25.17 -22.00
CA ALA A 343 -12.96 -24.52 -22.39
C ALA A 343 -13.15 -23.16 -21.67
N TRP A 344 -12.75 -23.08 -20.39
CA TRP A 344 -12.85 -21.84 -19.62
C TRP A 344 -11.90 -20.75 -20.17
N ARG A 345 -10.66 -21.10 -20.45
CA ARG A 345 -9.67 -20.18 -21.04
C ARG A 345 -10.10 -19.65 -22.42
N GLU A 346 -10.73 -20.47 -23.24
CA GLU A 346 -11.28 -20.02 -24.54
C GLU A 346 -12.38 -19.00 -24.38
N ILE A 347 -13.22 -19.10 -23.34
CA ILE A 347 -14.24 -18.09 -23.01
C ILE A 347 -13.57 -16.79 -22.59
N LEU A 348 -12.58 -16.86 -21.71
CA LEU A 348 -11.87 -15.69 -21.21
C LEU A 348 -11.07 -14.98 -22.29
N ALA A 349 -10.42 -15.70 -23.18
CA ALA A 349 -9.74 -15.14 -24.35
C ALA A 349 -10.70 -14.38 -25.28
N ARG A 350 -11.96 -14.83 -25.41
CA ARG A 350 -12.98 -14.08 -26.16
C ARG A 350 -13.37 -12.78 -25.47
N TYR A 351 -13.44 -12.76 -24.12
CA TYR A 351 -13.72 -11.53 -23.38
C TYR A 351 -12.57 -10.52 -23.54
N ASP A 352 -11.33 -10.98 -23.46
CA ASP A 352 -10.17 -10.11 -23.65
C ASP A 352 -10.12 -9.54 -25.09
N ALA A 353 -10.39 -10.35 -26.09
CA ALA A 353 -10.46 -9.90 -27.48
C ALA A 353 -11.63 -8.94 -27.76
N LEU A 354 -12.75 -9.05 -27.03
CA LEU A 354 -13.92 -8.20 -27.19
C LEU A 354 -13.69 -6.77 -26.67
N ASN A 355 -13.02 -6.63 -25.54
CA ASN A 355 -12.67 -5.35 -24.92
C ASN A 355 -11.29 -5.44 -24.28
N PRO A 356 -10.22 -5.37 -25.08
CA PRO A 356 -8.86 -5.37 -24.56
C PRO A 356 -8.61 -4.13 -23.69
N LEU A 357 -7.78 -4.27 -22.67
CA LEU A 357 -7.34 -3.15 -21.85
C LEU A 357 -6.33 -2.32 -22.66
N ASP A 358 -6.84 -1.34 -23.39
CA ASP A 358 -6.04 -0.48 -24.25
C ASP A 358 -6.60 0.95 -24.28
N TYR A 359 -5.90 1.87 -24.92
CA TYR A 359 -6.29 3.27 -25.07
C TYR A 359 -5.98 3.76 -26.49
N LYS A 360 -6.69 4.80 -26.92
CA LYS A 360 -6.40 5.46 -28.19
C LYS A 360 -5.28 6.49 -27.99
N ASP A 361 -4.12 6.23 -28.54
CA ASP A 361 -2.98 7.15 -28.48
C ASP A 361 -3.21 8.40 -29.34
N SER A 362 -2.42 9.45 -29.13
CA SER A 362 -2.46 10.71 -29.85
C SER A 362 -1.05 11.27 -30.03
N ASP A 363 -0.79 11.88 -31.16
CA ASP A 363 0.46 12.62 -31.42
C ASP A 363 0.35 14.11 -31.04
N GLU A 364 -0.88 14.61 -30.85
CA GLU A 364 -1.14 16.02 -30.54
C GLU A 364 -1.13 16.30 -29.03
N ILE A 365 -1.60 15.33 -28.24
CA ILE A 365 -1.71 15.46 -26.78
C ILE A 365 -1.22 14.19 -26.10
N ILE A 366 -0.44 14.35 -25.03
CA ILE A 366 0.10 13.20 -24.28
C ILE A 366 -1.05 12.49 -23.54
N LYS A 367 -1.20 11.19 -23.77
CA LYS A 367 -2.13 10.36 -23.01
C LYS A 367 -1.46 9.87 -21.71
N PRO A 368 -2.14 9.92 -20.57
CA PRO A 368 -1.56 9.47 -19.30
C PRO A 368 -1.13 7.99 -19.32
N GLN A 369 -1.87 7.12 -20.01
CA GLN A 369 -1.53 5.72 -20.20
C GLN A 369 -0.19 5.56 -20.96
N TRP A 370 0.05 6.42 -21.96
CA TRP A 370 1.31 6.45 -22.70
C TRP A 370 2.47 6.78 -21.76
N VAL A 371 2.31 7.77 -20.88
CA VAL A 371 3.36 8.14 -19.91
C VAL A 371 3.74 6.95 -19.04
N VAL A 372 2.74 6.20 -18.54
CA VAL A 372 2.98 5.02 -17.70
C VAL A 372 3.74 3.93 -18.48
N ARG A 373 3.28 3.58 -19.70
CA ARG A 373 3.93 2.57 -20.54
C ARG A 373 5.34 2.97 -20.96
N GLU A 374 5.54 4.24 -21.34
CA GLU A 374 6.87 4.73 -21.74
C GLU A 374 7.84 4.78 -20.55
N THR A 375 7.36 5.14 -19.36
CA THR A 375 8.16 5.06 -18.13
C THR A 375 8.61 3.64 -17.86
N ALA A 376 7.71 2.66 -17.93
CA ALA A 376 8.05 1.26 -17.73
C ALA A 376 9.09 0.77 -18.74
N LYS A 377 8.94 1.16 -20.01
CA LYS A 377 9.91 0.83 -21.07
C LYS A 377 11.29 1.39 -20.78
N ILE A 378 11.40 2.68 -20.46
CA ILE A 378 12.68 3.35 -20.17
C ILE A 378 13.34 2.74 -18.92
N LEU A 379 12.55 2.45 -17.87
CA LEU A 379 13.05 1.78 -16.67
C LEU A 379 13.59 0.36 -17.00
N LYS A 380 12.86 -0.43 -17.78
CA LYS A 380 13.30 -1.77 -18.23
C LYS A 380 14.59 -1.69 -19.05
N GLU A 381 14.68 -0.75 -19.98
CA GLU A 381 15.88 -0.50 -20.80
C GLU A 381 17.10 -0.09 -19.96
N SER A 382 16.91 0.55 -18.81
CA SER A 382 18.01 0.94 -17.91
C SER A 382 18.66 -0.24 -17.20
N GLY A 383 18.02 -1.38 -17.15
CA GLY A 383 18.45 -2.58 -16.43
C GLY A 383 18.49 -2.45 -14.90
N LYS A 384 18.01 -1.34 -14.35
CA LYS A 384 17.93 -1.12 -12.91
C LYS A 384 16.58 -1.59 -12.36
N ASP A 385 16.60 -2.13 -11.14
CA ASP A 385 15.35 -2.42 -10.41
C ASP A 385 14.56 -1.13 -10.17
N ALA A 386 13.24 -1.22 -10.27
CA ALA A 386 12.36 -0.09 -10.08
C ALA A 386 11.25 -0.37 -9.07
N VAL A 387 10.96 0.62 -8.23
CA VAL A 387 9.81 0.66 -7.32
C VAL A 387 8.93 1.82 -7.73
N ILE A 388 7.63 1.54 -7.87
CA ILE A 388 6.63 2.49 -8.33
C ILE A 388 5.73 2.86 -7.16
N ALA A 389 5.84 4.10 -6.73
CA ALA A 389 4.88 4.69 -5.81
C ALA A 389 3.77 5.40 -6.58
N THR A 390 2.58 5.44 -6.04
CA THR A 390 1.51 6.28 -6.57
C THR A 390 0.90 7.13 -5.48
N ASP A 391 0.53 8.33 -5.83
CA ASP A 391 -0.49 9.08 -5.11
C ASP A 391 -1.89 8.58 -5.51
N VAL A 392 -2.95 9.24 -5.09
CA VAL A 392 -4.33 8.78 -5.27
C VAL A 392 -5.12 9.66 -6.23
N GLY A 393 -5.73 9.02 -7.23
CA GLY A 393 -6.52 9.65 -8.27
C GLY A 393 -6.54 8.81 -9.56
N GLN A 394 -6.82 9.43 -10.71
CA GLN A 394 -6.79 8.75 -12.00
C GLN A 394 -5.40 8.16 -12.29
N HIS A 395 -4.33 8.88 -11.96
CA HIS A 395 -2.95 8.44 -12.13
C HIS A 395 -2.66 7.11 -11.42
N GLN A 396 -3.22 6.87 -10.23
CA GLN A 396 -3.11 5.59 -9.52
C GLN A 396 -3.70 4.44 -10.34
N MET A 397 -4.87 4.67 -10.93
CA MET A 397 -5.56 3.64 -11.71
C MET A 397 -4.87 3.38 -13.05
N TRP A 398 -4.40 4.42 -13.75
CA TRP A 398 -3.62 4.22 -14.98
C TRP A 398 -2.32 3.46 -14.72
N VAL A 399 -1.64 3.73 -13.60
CA VAL A 399 -0.47 2.94 -13.20
C VAL A 399 -0.85 1.49 -12.91
N ALA A 400 -1.94 1.24 -12.18
CA ALA A 400 -2.42 -0.10 -11.88
C ALA A 400 -2.82 -0.89 -13.14
N GLN A 401 -3.34 -0.22 -14.18
CA GLN A 401 -3.78 -0.82 -15.43
C GLN A 401 -2.63 -1.04 -16.44
N PHE A 402 -1.68 -0.10 -16.53
CA PHE A 402 -0.75 -0.03 -17.66
C PHE A 402 0.73 -0.20 -17.29
N TYR A 403 1.09 -0.24 -15.99
CA TYR A 403 2.45 -0.59 -15.60
C TYR A 403 2.59 -2.12 -15.47
N PRO A 404 3.59 -2.75 -16.13
CA PRO A 404 3.77 -4.20 -16.10
C PRO A 404 4.49 -4.63 -14.81
N PHE A 405 3.74 -4.85 -13.74
CA PHE A 405 4.32 -5.32 -12.46
C PHE A 405 4.75 -6.78 -12.57
N ASP A 406 6.02 -7.06 -12.24
CA ASP A 406 6.62 -8.39 -12.37
C ASP A 406 6.93 -9.07 -11.03
N ARG A 407 6.92 -8.31 -9.95
CA ARG A 407 7.25 -8.82 -8.62
C ARG A 407 6.41 -8.18 -7.52
N PRO A 408 6.18 -8.90 -6.40
CA PRO A 408 5.53 -8.33 -5.23
C PRO A 408 6.34 -7.15 -4.67
N ARG A 409 5.70 -6.24 -3.96
CA ARG A 409 6.29 -5.03 -3.35
C ARG A 409 6.89 -4.03 -4.35
N GLN A 410 6.60 -4.18 -5.64
CA GLN A 410 7.00 -3.23 -6.66
C GLN A 410 6.07 -2.01 -6.69
N LEU A 411 4.79 -2.20 -6.38
CA LEU A 411 3.80 -1.14 -6.24
C LEU A 411 3.65 -0.69 -4.78
N ILE A 412 3.78 0.62 -4.55
CA ILE A 412 3.58 1.29 -3.27
C ILE A 412 2.41 2.26 -3.42
N THR A 413 1.25 1.92 -2.87
CA THR A 413 0.01 2.69 -3.10
C THR A 413 -0.93 2.61 -1.90
N SER A 414 -1.73 3.65 -1.66
CA SER A 414 -2.79 3.65 -0.65
C SER A 414 -4.06 3.05 -1.25
N GLY A 415 -4.34 1.79 -0.95
CA GLY A 415 -5.48 1.06 -1.51
C GLY A 415 -6.78 1.27 -0.73
N GLY A 416 -6.77 1.05 0.57
CA GLY A 416 -7.98 1.02 1.39
C GLY A 416 -8.54 2.39 1.72
N GLN A 417 -7.71 3.35 2.13
CA GLN A 417 -8.13 4.71 2.42
C GLN A 417 -8.09 5.62 1.18
N GLY A 418 -7.27 5.30 0.20
CA GLY A 418 -7.11 6.16 -0.96
C GLY A 418 -6.64 7.57 -0.57
N THR A 419 -5.58 7.65 0.20
CA THR A 419 -5.10 8.89 0.82
C THR A 419 -4.32 9.73 -0.18
N MET A 420 -4.86 10.86 -0.61
CA MET A 420 -4.12 11.86 -1.37
C MET A 420 -2.99 12.46 -0.51
N GLY A 421 -1.84 12.73 -1.12
CA GLY A 421 -0.62 13.17 -0.43
C GLY A 421 0.25 12.01 0.11
N PHE A 422 -0.14 10.75 -0.15
CA PHE A 422 0.62 9.55 0.24
C PHE A 422 1.89 9.36 -0.60
N GLY A 423 1.82 9.64 -1.90
CA GLY A 423 2.79 9.17 -2.90
C GLY A 423 4.23 9.60 -2.64
N LEU A 424 4.50 10.91 -2.52
CA LEU A 424 5.85 11.44 -2.32
C LEU A 424 6.50 10.95 -1.01
N PRO A 425 5.86 11.08 0.18
CA PRO A 425 6.46 10.54 1.40
C PRO A 425 6.67 9.02 1.35
N ALA A 426 5.73 8.27 0.80
CA ALA A 426 5.88 6.82 0.65
C ALA A 426 7.04 6.44 -0.30
N ALA A 427 7.23 7.20 -1.37
CA ALA A 427 8.38 7.03 -2.27
C ALA A 427 9.71 7.31 -1.55
N ILE A 428 9.77 8.32 -0.68
CA ILE A 428 10.94 8.59 0.18
C ILE A 428 11.20 7.38 1.10
N GLY A 429 10.16 6.84 1.71
CA GLY A 429 10.24 5.63 2.52
C GLY A 429 10.76 4.43 1.73
N ALA A 430 10.20 4.17 0.56
CA ALA A 430 10.62 3.11 -0.35
C ALA A 430 12.07 3.29 -0.80
N LYS A 431 12.50 4.51 -1.09
CA LYS A 431 13.90 4.80 -1.48
C LYS A 431 14.88 4.59 -0.32
N ASN A 432 14.45 4.77 0.94
CA ASN A 432 15.28 4.42 2.09
C ASN A 432 15.36 2.90 2.29
N ALA A 433 14.30 2.16 2.00
CA ALA A 433 14.25 0.70 2.05
C ALA A 433 15.05 0.03 0.93
N MET A 434 15.00 0.62 -0.28
CA MET A 434 15.59 0.09 -1.51
C MET A 434 16.52 1.14 -2.15
N PRO A 435 17.68 1.43 -1.54
CA PRO A 435 18.54 2.54 -1.96
C PRO A 435 19.09 2.42 -3.38
N GLU A 436 19.27 1.20 -3.87
CA GLU A 436 19.82 0.94 -5.22
C GLU A 436 18.75 0.99 -6.32
N SER A 437 17.47 0.82 -5.96
CA SER A 437 16.37 0.84 -6.93
C SER A 437 16.06 2.26 -7.40
N THR A 438 15.62 2.40 -8.64
CA THR A 438 15.01 3.64 -9.12
C THR A 438 13.60 3.73 -8.55
N VAL A 439 13.31 4.78 -7.77
CA VAL A 439 11.98 4.99 -7.22
C VAL A 439 11.27 6.10 -8.00
N VAL A 440 10.15 5.75 -8.58
CA VAL A 440 9.28 6.68 -9.34
C VAL A 440 7.95 6.82 -8.60
N ASN A 441 7.55 8.04 -8.35
CA ASN A 441 6.24 8.38 -7.82
C ASN A 441 5.36 8.98 -8.92
N PHE A 442 4.27 8.30 -9.26
CA PHE A 442 3.23 8.89 -10.11
C PHE A 442 2.21 9.62 -9.23
N THR A 443 2.00 10.87 -9.53
CA THR A 443 1.09 11.73 -8.76
C THR A 443 0.22 12.58 -9.69
N GLY A 444 -0.81 13.20 -9.16
CA GLY A 444 -1.59 14.23 -9.84
C GLY A 444 -1.20 15.62 -9.34
N ASP A 445 -1.55 16.62 -10.11
CA ASP A 445 -1.35 18.04 -9.81
C ASP A 445 -2.00 18.48 -8.49
N GLY A 446 -3.17 17.92 -8.15
CA GLY A 446 -3.81 18.16 -6.85
C GLY A 446 -3.19 17.40 -5.69
N SER A 447 -2.80 16.12 -5.92
CA SER A 447 -2.29 15.27 -4.84
C SER A 447 -0.90 15.68 -4.36
N ILE A 448 0.00 16.04 -5.28
CA ILE A 448 1.38 16.42 -4.93
C ILE A 448 1.41 17.62 -3.98
N LEU A 449 0.44 18.54 -4.10
CA LEU A 449 0.36 19.74 -3.26
C LEU A 449 0.10 19.44 -1.78
N MET A 450 -0.46 18.27 -1.45
CA MET A 450 -0.80 17.94 -0.06
C MET A 450 0.41 17.63 0.82
N ASN A 451 1.53 17.17 0.23
CA ASN A 451 2.78 16.91 0.93
C ASN A 451 4.01 17.37 0.13
N ILE A 452 3.88 18.42 -0.66
CA ILE A 452 4.94 18.92 -1.56
C ILE A 452 6.19 19.35 -0.81
N GLN A 453 6.06 19.78 0.45
CA GLN A 453 7.19 20.16 1.32
C GLN A 453 8.18 19.01 1.53
N GLU A 454 7.77 17.76 1.30
CA GLU A 454 8.66 16.60 1.43
C GLU A 454 9.68 16.47 0.29
N LEU A 455 9.58 17.32 -0.75
CA LEU A 455 10.67 17.51 -1.71
C LEU A 455 11.95 17.95 -0.99
N MET A 456 11.84 18.77 0.08
CA MET A 456 12.98 19.13 0.92
C MET A 456 13.54 17.92 1.66
N THR A 457 12.69 17.05 2.20
CA THR A 457 13.11 15.80 2.85
C THR A 457 13.89 14.91 1.88
N ALA A 458 13.38 14.70 0.66
CA ALA A 458 14.06 13.91 -0.37
C ALA A 458 15.43 14.50 -0.75
N THR A 459 15.53 15.83 -0.83
CA THR A 459 16.79 16.52 -1.13
C THR A 459 17.80 16.36 0.01
N GLU A 460 17.36 16.58 1.26
CA GLU A 460 18.23 16.51 2.44
C GLU A 460 18.86 15.12 2.65
N ILE A 461 18.09 14.05 2.42
CA ILE A 461 18.62 12.70 2.58
C ILE A 461 19.58 12.27 1.47
N GLY A 462 19.67 13.04 0.38
CA GLY A 462 20.54 12.74 -0.76
C GLY A 462 20.17 11.45 -1.49
N LYS A 463 18.92 11.01 -1.41
CA LYS A 463 18.39 9.81 -2.07
C LYS A 463 17.32 10.23 -3.08
N PRO A 464 17.63 10.28 -4.37
CA PRO A 464 16.74 10.84 -5.38
C PRO A 464 15.46 10.01 -5.54
N VAL A 465 14.33 10.71 -5.65
CA VAL A 465 13.01 10.21 -6.04
C VAL A 465 12.59 10.96 -7.30
N ILE A 466 12.03 10.26 -8.28
CA ILE A 466 11.49 10.85 -9.50
C ILE A 466 9.99 10.97 -9.35
N ASN A 467 9.47 12.21 -9.37
CA ASN A 467 8.04 12.47 -9.28
C ASN A 467 7.51 12.83 -10.67
N ILE A 468 6.59 12.05 -11.20
CA ILE A 468 5.91 12.28 -12.47
C ILE A 468 4.50 12.77 -12.16
N ILE A 469 4.23 14.03 -12.40
CA ILE A 469 2.91 14.63 -12.27
C ILE A 469 2.16 14.42 -13.58
N LEU A 470 1.09 13.60 -13.56
CA LEU A 470 0.14 13.53 -14.66
C LEU A 470 -0.83 14.70 -14.55
N ASN A 471 -0.38 15.85 -15.08
CA ASN A 471 -1.05 17.13 -14.91
C ASN A 471 -2.16 17.31 -15.93
N ASN A 472 -3.40 17.13 -15.50
CA ASN A 472 -4.60 17.35 -16.31
C ASN A 472 -5.42 18.59 -15.90
N ASN A 473 -4.89 19.41 -15.00
CA ASN A 473 -5.55 20.59 -14.42
C ASN A 473 -6.90 20.29 -13.75
N PHE A 474 -7.05 19.08 -13.16
CA PHE A 474 -8.26 18.67 -12.46
C PHE A 474 -7.97 17.77 -11.27
N LEU A 475 -8.87 17.78 -10.29
CA LEU A 475 -9.07 16.61 -9.44
C LEU A 475 -9.73 15.51 -10.27
N GLY A 476 -8.92 14.84 -11.10
CA GLY A 476 -9.36 14.11 -12.27
C GLY A 476 -10.37 12.99 -11.99
N MET A 477 -10.23 12.20 -10.91
CA MET A 477 -11.18 11.16 -10.55
C MET A 477 -12.54 11.76 -10.16
N VAL A 478 -12.54 12.86 -9.40
CA VAL A 478 -13.79 13.56 -9.02
C VAL A 478 -14.44 14.19 -10.25
N ARG A 479 -13.64 14.82 -11.14
CA ARG A 479 -14.10 15.34 -12.42
C ARG A 479 -14.80 14.25 -13.24
N GLN A 480 -14.18 13.05 -13.36
CA GLN A 480 -14.76 11.92 -14.10
C GLN A 480 -16.12 11.51 -13.54
N TRP A 481 -16.27 11.45 -12.22
CA TRP A 481 -17.58 11.17 -11.59
C TRP A 481 -18.58 12.28 -11.85
N GLN A 482 -18.16 13.54 -11.84
CA GLN A 482 -19.03 14.68 -12.17
C GLN A 482 -19.48 14.60 -13.63
N THR A 483 -18.60 14.18 -14.54
CA THR A 483 -18.96 13.93 -15.94
C THR A 483 -20.03 12.84 -16.06
N PHE A 484 -19.82 11.68 -15.45
CA PHE A 484 -20.72 10.55 -15.65
C PHE A 484 -22.05 10.68 -14.89
N PHE A 485 -22.02 11.22 -13.66
CA PHE A 485 -23.15 11.10 -12.75
C PHE A 485 -23.75 12.42 -12.29
N TYR A 486 -23.10 13.57 -12.54
CA TYR A 486 -23.54 14.87 -12.04
C TYR A 486 -23.75 15.91 -13.16
N GLY A 487 -23.95 15.47 -14.41
CA GLY A 487 -24.29 16.35 -15.53
C GLY A 487 -23.22 17.42 -15.80
N GLU A 488 -21.94 17.03 -15.69
CA GLU A 488 -20.75 17.88 -15.97
C GLU A 488 -20.65 19.16 -15.12
N ARG A 489 -21.26 19.14 -13.94
CA ARG A 489 -21.14 20.25 -12.98
C ARG A 489 -19.83 20.11 -12.20
N TYR A 490 -18.75 20.68 -12.74
CA TYR A 490 -17.37 20.56 -12.20
C TYR A 490 -17.14 21.48 -10.98
N SER A 491 -17.87 21.24 -9.92
CA SER A 491 -17.77 22.06 -8.69
C SER A 491 -16.46 21.76 -7.96
N SER A 492 -15.61 22.79 -7.82
CA SER A 492 -14.36 22.76 -7.05
C SER A 492 -13.36 21.68 -7.48
N THR A 493 -13.35 21.30 -8.74
CA THR A 493 -12.45 20.26 -9.28
C THR A 493 -11.50 20.79 -10.36
N ASP A 494 -11.80 21.95 -10.95
CA ASP A 494 -10.92 22.63 -11.90
C ASP A 494 -9.72 23.24 -11.17
N LEU A 495 -8.51 22.84 -11.59
CA LEU A 495 -7.23 23.29 -11.05
C LEU A 495 -6.43 24.06 -12.10
N SER A 496 -7.09 24.80 -13.00
CA SER A 496 -6.41 25.57 -14.08
C SER A 496 -5.44 26.64 -13.55
N LEU A 497 -5.67 27.14 -12.34
CA LEU A 497 -4.70 28.00 -11.64
C LEU A 497 -3.76 27.10 -10.82
N GLN A 498 -2.54 26.92 -11.27
CA GLN A 498 -1.54 26.06 -10.67
C GLN A 498 -0.20 26.79 -10.42
N PRO A 499 0.60 26.30 -9.47
CA PRO A 499 1.97 26.75 -9.36
C PRO A 499 2.84 26.17 -10.48
N ASP A 500 4.01 26.78 -10.69
CA ASP A 500 5.07 26.21 -11.53
C ASP A 500 5.79 25.11 -10.76
N PHE A 501 5.40 23.86 -10.99
CA PHE A 501 5.94 22.70 -10.28
C PHE A 501 7.44 22.50 -10.53
N ALA A 502 7.93 22.87 -11.70
CA ALA A 502 9.34 22.78 -12.02
C ALA A 502 10.17 23.76 -11.16
N LYS A 503 9.73 25.00 -11.05
CA LYS A 503 10.38 26.01 -10.17
C LYS A 503 10.27 25.65 -8.69
N ILE A 504 9.17 25.03 -8.26
CA ILE A 504 9.04 24.52 -6.89
C ILE A 504 10.11 23.45 -6.62
N ALA A 505 10.30 22.51 -7.53
CA ALA A 505 11.33 21.48 -7.38
C ALA A 505 12.73 22.10 -7.27
N GLU A 506 13.06 23.09 -8.10
CA GLU A 506 14.31 23.82 -8.05
C GLU A 506 14.46 24.60 -6.74
N GLY A 507 13.38 25.24 -6.25
CA GLY A 507 13.35 25.95 -4.97
C GLY A 507 13.64 25.05 -3.76
N PHE A 508 13.31 23.77 -3.85
CA PHE A 508 13.67 22.74 -2.86
C PHE A 508 15.03 22.06 -3.14
N GLY A 509 15.81 22.54 -4.11
CA GLY A 509 17.14 22.00 -4.44
C GLY A 509 17.15 20.78 -5.34
N GLY A 510 15.98 20.38 -5.85
CA GLY A 510 15.81 19.32 -6.85
C GLY A 510 16.01 19.82 -8.28
N THR A 511 15.47 19.08 -9.25
CA THR A 511 15.44 19.43 -10.67
C THR A 511 14.00 19.36 -11.19
N GLY A 512 13.56 20.40 -11.92
CA GLY A 512 12.22 20.48 -12.48
C GLY A 512 12.23 20.41 -14.00
N PHE A 513 11.21 19.74 -14.56
CA PHE A 513 10.98 19.63 -16.00
C PHE A 513 9.51 19.87 -16.31
N VAL A 514 9.23 20.55 -17.43
CA VAL A 514 7.88 20.68 -17.98
C VAL A 514 7.86 19.94 -19.31
N CYS A 515 6.94 18.98 -19.44
CA CYS A 515 6.85 18.11 -20.61
C CYS A 515 5.49 18.31 -21.31
N ARG A 516 5.51 18.86 -22.53
CA ARG A 516 4.32 19.07 -23.38
C ARG A 516 4.28 18.13 -24.57
N THR A 517 5.42 17.48 -24.87
CA THR A 517 5.54 16.52 -25.96
C THR A 517 6.13 15.20 -25.44
N LYS A 518 5.89 14.14 -26.20
CA LYS A 518 6.42 12.79 -25.91
C LYS A 518 7.96 12.78 -25.86
N ASP A 519 8.61 13.56 -26.73
CA ASP A 519 10.07 13.61 -26.77
C ASP A 519 10.67 14.41 -25.61
N GLU A 520 10.03 15.52 -25.19
CA GLU A 520 10.41 16.23 -23.96
C GLU A 520 10.32 15.30 -22.74
N PHE A 521 9.25 14.50 -22.63
CA PHE A 521 9.10 13.54 -21.54
C PHE A 521 10.23 12.49 -21.54
N ARG A 522 10.54 11.88 -22.70
CA ARG A 522 11.62 10.90 -22.80
C ARG A 522 12.98 11.47 -22.38
N SER A 523 13.26 12.69 -22.84
CA SER A 523 14.50 13.38 -22.50
C SER A 523 14.58 13.71 -21.01
N ALA A 524 13.51 14.29 -20.46
CA ALA A 524 13.40 14.66 -19.05
C ALA A 524 13.52 13.45 -18.12
N LEU A 525 12.86 12.32 -18.44
CA LEU A 525 12.93 11.12 -17.62
C LEU A 525 14.35 10.53 -17.60
N LYS A 526 15.04 10.45 -18.74
CA LYS A 526 16.43 9.99 -18.82
C LYS A 526 17.36 10.90 -18.04
N GLU A 527 17.18 12.21 -18.14
CA GLU A 527 17.97 13.21 -17.37
C GLU A 527 17.70 13.08 -15.87
N ALA A 528 16.43 12.96 -15.46
CA ALA A 528 16.04 12.75 -14.06
C ALA A 528 16.69 11.48 -13.46
N MET A 529 16.78 10.39 -14.23
CA MET A 529 17.44 9.16 -13.80
C MET A 529 18.96 9.30 -13.66
N ALA A 530 19.57 10.26 -14.35
CA ALA A 530 21.01 10.47 -14.39
C ALA A 530 21.49 11.60 -13.46
N CYS A 531 20.66 12.60 -13.15
CA CYS A 531 21.07 13.83 -12.47
C CYS A 531 21.46 13.64 -10.99
N GLY A 532 21.11 12.53 -10.36
CA GLY A 532 21.41 12.23 -8.94
C GLY A 532 20.67 13.13 -7.94
N LYS A 533 19.66 13.89 -8.37
CA LYS A 533 18.81 14.77 -7.56
C LYS A 533 17.36 14.29 -7.60
N THR A 534 16.58 14.64 -6.59
CA THR A 534 15.13 14.51 -6.65
C THR A 534 14.58 15.33 -7.81
N ALA A 535 13.77 14.72 -8.66
CA ALA A 535 13.24 15.34 -9.86
C ALA A 535 11.71 15.42 -9.82
N VAL A 536 11.17 16.46 -10.45
CA VAL A 536 9.75 16.63 -10.73
C VAL A 536 9.56 16.84 -12.23
N LEU A 537 8.81 15.96 -12.85
CA LEU A 537 8.38 16.05 -14.24
C LEU A 537 6.91 16.45 -14.25
N ASP A 538 6.63 17.68 -14.61
CA ASP A 538 5.27 18.20 -14.83
C ASP A 538 4.85 17.86 -16.26
N VAL A 539 4.07 16.78 -16.42
CA VAL A 539 3.68 16.25 -17.70
C VAL A 539 2.26 16.70 -18.03
N CYS A 540 2.12 17.61 -18.99
CA CYS A 540 0.84 18.08 -19.47
C CYS A 540 0.12 16.96 -20.24
N VAL A 541 -0.88 16.34 -19.63
CA VAL A 541 -1.64 15.24 -20.24
C VAL A 541 -3.06 15.67 -20.64
N ASP A 542 -3.74 14.80 -21.38
CA ASP A 542 -5.13 15.04 -21.79
C ASP A 542 -6.02 15.34 -20.58
N ARG A 543 -6.66 16.50 -20.64
CA ARG A 543 -7.46 17.06 -19.55
C ARG A 543 -8.70 16.23 -19.24
N PHE A 544 -9.29 15.62 -20.26
CA PHE A 544 -10.58 14.93 -20.17
C PHE A 544 -10.47 13.41 -20.31
N GLU A 545 -9.26 12.87 -20.31
CA GLU A 545 -9.07 11.42 -20.33
C GLU A 545 -9.75 10.77 -19.14
N ASP A 546 -10.44 9.65 -19.38
CA ASP A 546 -11.13 8.87 -18.36
C ASP A 546 -10.39 7.57 -18.05
N VAL A 547 -10.52 7.11 -16.83
CA VAL A 547 -10.08 5.76 -16.44
C VAL A 547 -11.17 4.77 -16.79
N LEU A 548 -10.91 3.94 -17.75
CA LEU A 548 -11.84 2.92 -18.27
C LEU A 548 -11.14 1.56 -18.34
N PRO A 549 -11.87 0.44 -18.17
CA PRO A 549 -13.27 0.34 -17.77
C PRO A 549 -13.58 0.95 -16.41
N MET A 550 -14.86 1.28 -16.15
CA MET A 550 -15.31 1.76 -14.86
C MET A 550 -16.63 1.10 -14.47
N VAL A 551 -16.68 0.45 -13.32
CA VAL A 551 -17.94 -0.03 -12.71
C VAL A 551 -18.52 1.09 -11.87
N PRO A 552 -19.74 1.60 -12.15
CA PRO A 552 -20.38 2.59 -11.29
C PRO A 552 -20.57 2.09 -9.86
N ALA A 553 -20.45 2.98 -8.87
CA ALA A 553 -20.65 2.60 -7.47
C ALA A 553 -22.03 1.95 -7.26
N GLY A 554 -22.06 0.80 -6.58
CA GLY A 554 -23.28 0.03 -6.34
C GLY A 554 -23.82 -0.74 -7.55
N ALA A 555 -23.16 -0.68 -8.72
CA ALA A 555 -23.48 -1.53 -9.85
C ALA A 555 -22.86 -2.93 -9.72
N ALA A 556 -23.38 -3.90 -10.47
CA ALA A 556 -22.75 -5.21 -10.59
C ALA A 556 -21.43 -5.08 -11.37
N ILE A 557 -20.45 -5.90 -11.02
CA ILE A 557 -19.08 -5.81 -11.58
C ILE A 557 -19.03 -5.99 -13.10
N TYR A 558 -20.01 -6.67 -13.69
CA TYR A 558 -20.14 -6.85 -15.14
C TYR A 558 -20.82 -5.66 -15.85
N ASN A 559 -21.39 -4.70 -15.11
CA ASN A 559 -22.00 -3.49 -15.67
C ASN A 559 -20.97 -2.37 -15.75
N MET A 560 -20.05 -2.51 -16.71
CA MET A 560 -18.95 -1.57 -16.90
C MET A 560 -19.29 -0.47 -17.91
N ILE A 561 -18.86 0.75 -17.62
CA ILE A 561 -18.73 1.83 -18.60
C ILE A 561 -17.42 1.57 -19.35
N LEU A 562 -17.51 1.39 -20.66
CA LEU A 562 -16.37 1.02 -21.53
C LEU A 562 -15.90 2.17 -22.43
N LYS A 563 -16.66 3.26 -22.50
CA LYS A 563 -16.37 4.43 -23.35
C LYS A 563 -16.67 5.71 -22.58
N SER A 564 -15.90 6.74 -22.82
CA SER A 564 -16.22 8.11 -22.37
C SER A 564 -17.55 8.58 -22.95
N LYS A 565 -18.19 9.56 -22.30
CA LYS A 565 -19.32 10.26 -22.90
C LYS A 565 -18.82 11.02 -24.14
N GLU A 566 -19.62 10.97 -25.23
CA GLU A 566 -19.41 11.78 -26.41
C GLU A 566 -19.71 13.25 -26.15
#